data_9b34d7d10fcc5e61cd73220694e84182
#
_entry.id   9b34d7d10fcc5e61cd73220694e84182
#
_cell.length_a   1.000
_cell.length_b   1.000
_cell.length_c   1.000
_cell.angle_alpha   90.00
_cell.angle_beta   90.00
_cell.angle_gamma   90.00
#
_symmetry.space_group_name_H-M   'P 1'
#
loop_
_entity.id
_entity.type
_entity.pdbx_description
1 polymer ?
#
loop_
_entity_poly.entity_id
_entity_poly.type
_entity_poly.pdbx_seq_one_letter_code
_entity_poly.pdbx_strand_id
1 'polypeptide(L)'
;MGTFFRNEKKHCYDCAEIDNAMRAALDDLKGNTDGVPPSVDFYSVSHHGMVLTSPYHGANEVDENRRLAVFLTKKLGLKVYLLPRLDPQNPIQAPLRASLLPSGVKDRKNPDFYIGSLLFDGKSMMNIKRSEDSKKYHNDILNRIKSAKKQADNVVLEIPTFVSRKTISGTIKGFLMQSSKERVIIVKHGKKCYIYNRKYLE
;
A
#
# COMPACT_ATOMS: atom_id res chain seq x y z
N MET A 1 33.79 -33.14 -9.95
CA MET A 1 32.47 -33.33 -9.31
C MET A 1 32.45 -32.58 -8.00
N GLY A 2 31.59 -31.61 -7.86
CA GLY A 2 31.35 -30.96 -6.56
C GLY A 2 31.37 -29.46 -6.61
N THR A 3 30.25 -28.80 -6.95
CA THR A 3 29.95 -27.40 -6.58
C THR A 3 28.53 -27.01 -6.93
N PHE A 4 27.54 -27.85 -6.63
CA PHE A 4 26.11 -27.47 -6.93
C PHE A 4 25.19 -27.36 -5.71
N PHE A 5 25.66 -27.54 -4.47
CA PHE A 5 24.80 -27.60 -3.28
C PHE A 5 24.86 -26.37 -2.33
N ARG A 6 25.62 -25.32 -2.66
CA ARG A 6 25.75 -24.15 -1.75
C ARG A 6 24.72 -23.02 -1.96
N ASN A 7 23.95 -23.02 -3.06
CA ASN A 7 23.03 -21.90 -3.35
C ASN A 7 21.58 -22.09 -2.85
N GLU A 8 21.14 -23.32 -2.57
CA GLU A 8 19.73 -23.54 -2.17
C GLU A 8 19.46 -23.19 -0.69
N LYS A 9 20.44 -23.37 0.20
CA LYS A 9 20.26 -23.02 1.62
C LYS A 9 20.20 -21.50 1.87
N LYS A 10 20.93 -20.69 1.10
CA LYS A 10 20.89 -19.23 1.21
C LYS A 10 19.53 -18.64 0.80
N HIS A 11 18.85 -19.31 -0.14
CA HIS A 11 17.52 -18.91 -0.61
C HIS A 11 16.40 -19.16 0.43
N CYS A 12 16.56 -20.15 1.30
CA CYS A 12 15.56 -20.51 2.30
C CYS A 12 15.58 -19.57 3.52
N TYR A 13 16.77 -19.14 3.95
CA TYR A 13 16.92 -18.18 5.06
C TYR A 13 16.35 -16.81 4.70
N ASP A 14 16.64 -16.27 3.52
CA ASP A 14 16.08 -15.00 3.03
C ASP A 14 14.54 -15.01 2.97
N CYS A 15 13.93 -16.14 2.65
CA CYS A 15 12.45 -16.24 2.62
C CYS A 15 11.84 -16.26 4.02
N ALA A 16 12.44 -16.95 4.97
CA ALA A 16 11.95 -17.03 6.35
C ALA A 16 12.07 -15.69 7.08
N GLU A 17 13.18 -14.97 6.89
CA GLU A 17 13.39 -13.63 7.44
C GLU A 17 12.39 -12.63 6.87
N ILE A 18 12.17 -12.64 5.55
CA ILE A 18 11.16 -11.79 4.90
C ILE A 18 9.75 -12.10 5.45
N ASP A 19 9.41 -13.38 5.64
CA ASP A 19 8.09 -13.77 6.12
C ASP A 19 7.90 -13.38 7.60
N ASN A 20 8.94 -13.40 8.42
CA ASN A 20 8.92 -12.89 9.80
C ASN A 20 8.78 -11.36 9.85
N ALA A 21 9.57 -10.64 9.05
CA ALA A 21 9.46 -9.19 8.92
C ALA A 21 8.06 -8.75 8.44
N MET A 22 7.45 -9.51 7.53
CA MET A 22 6.08 -9.24 7.08
C MET A 22 5.03 -9.49 8.16
N ARG A 23 5.19 -10.52 8.98
CA ARG A 23 4.29 -10.76 10.13
C ARG A 23 4.39 -9.63 11.14
N ALA A 24 5.59 -9.26 11.54
CA ALA A 24 5.81 -8.15 12.45
C ALA A 24 5.24 -6.83 11.91
N ALA A 25 5.40 -6.56 10.61
CA ALA A 25 4.82 -5.38 9.96
C ALA A 25 3.28 -5.41 9.94
N LEU A 26 2.66 -6.59 9.81
CA LEU A 26 1.21 -6.74 9.90
C LEU A 26 0.70 -6.52 11.32
N ASP A 27 1.39 -7.08 12.30
CA ASP A 27 1.02 -6.94 13.71
C ASP A 27 1.15 -5.48 14.18
N ASP A 28 2.21 -4.79 13.75
CA ASP A 28 2.40 -3.36 13.97
C ASP A 28 1.26 -2.53 13.33
N LEU A 29 0.89 -2.84 12.08
CA LEU A 29 -0.22 -2.17 11.40
C LEU A 29 -1.57 -2.41 12.10
N LYS A 30 -1.80 -3.60 12.65
CA LYS A 30 -3.02 -3.94 13.42
C LYS A 30 -3.05 -3.28 14.80
N GLY A 31 -1.90 -3.19 15.45
CA GLY A 31 -1.75 -2.57 16.78
C GLY A 31 -1.71 -1.06 16.76
N ASN A 32 -1.55 -0.43 15.59
CA ASN A 32 -1.48 1.01 15.49
C ASN A 32 -2.87 1.64 15.68
N THR A 33 -3.04 2.39 16.77
CA THR A 33 -4.27 3.10 17.14
C THR A 33 -4.09 4.62 17.20
N ASP A 34 -2.94 5.13 16.78
CA ASP A 34 -2.58 6.54 16.95
C ASP A 34 -3.34 7.51 16.02
N GLY A 35 -3.97 6.99 14.99
CA GLY A 35 -4.75 7.78 14.04
C GLY A 35 -6.24 7.84 14.39
N VAL A 36 -6.83 9.02 14.26
CA VAL A 36 -8.28 9.18 14.35
C VAL A 36 -8.91 8.78 13.01
N PRO A 37 -9.77 7.75 12.97
CA PRO A 37 -10.43 7.37 11.73
C PRO A 37 -11.36 8.51 11.25
N PRO A 38 -11.63 8.59 9.94
CA PRO A 38 -12.61 9.56 9.43
C PRO A 38 -14.00 9.28 10.02
N SER A 39 -14.81 10.33 10.18
CA SER A 39 -16.22 10.17 10.52
C SER A 39 -16.92 9.31 9.48
N VAL A 40 -17.63 8.28 9.93
CA VAL A 40 -18.25 7.27 9.05
C VAL A 40 -19.68 7.61 8.61
N ASP A 41 -20.24 8.68 9.12
CA ASP A 41 -21.68 9.02 8.96
C ASP A 41 -22.09 9.15 7.48
N PHE A 42 -21.15 9.48 6.61
CA PHE A 42 -21.36 9.64 5.17
C PHE A 42 -20.76 8.54 4.30
N TYR A 43 -20.18 7.51 4.90
CA TYR A 43 -19.54 6.43 4.14
C TYR A 43 -20.53 5.33 3.81
N SER A 44 -20.55 4.88 2.56
CA SER A 44 -21.23 3.62 2.21
C SER A 44 -20.43 2.43 2.73
N VAL A 45 -21.12 1.55 3.45
CA VAL A 45 -20.52 0.39 4.11
C VAL A 45 -20.77 -0.85 3.27
N SER A 46 -19.74 -1.62 3.01
CA SER A 46 -19.83 -2.88 2.26
C SER A 46 -18.91 -3.94 2.86
N HIS A 47 -18.98 -5.15 2.33
CA HIS A 47 -18.08 -6.25 2.69
C HIS A 47 -18.08 -6.56 4.19
N HIS A 48 -19.29 -6.80 4.75
CA HIS A 48 -19.47 -7.09 6.19
C HIS A 48 -18.92 -6.01 7.12
N GLY A 49 -19.04 -4.74 6.73
CA GLY A 49 -18.58 -3.62 7.54
C GLY A 49 -17.09 -3.29 7.41
N MET A 50 -16.38 -3.96 6.52
CA MET A 50 -14.93 -3.85 6.43
C MET A 50 -14.44 -2.85 5.36
N VAL A 51 -15.25 -2.54 4.34
CA VAL A 51 -14.93 -1.54 3.32
C VAL A 51 -15.89 -0.36 3.45
N LEU A 52 -15.33 0.81 3.71
CA LEU A 52 -16.06 2.07 3.86
C LEU A 52 -15.68 2.99 2.69
N THR A 53 -16.65 3.38 1.88
CA THR A 53 -16.41 4.20 0.68
C THR A 53 -17.02 5.57 0.86
N SER A 54 -16.20 6.62 0.78
CA SER A 54 -16.68 8.00 0.75
C SER A 54 -17.49 8.26 -0.52
N PRO A 55 -18.64 8.98 -0.47
CA PRO A 55 -19.37 9.38 -1.66
C PRO A 55 -18.58 10.35 -2.54
N TYR A 56 -17.56 10.99 -1.97
CA TYR A 56 -16.63 11.90 -2.67
C TYR A 56 -15.35 11.22 -3.16
N HIS A 57 -15.24 9.88 -3.08
CA HIS A 57 -14.11 9.18 -3.68
C HIS A 57 -14.18 9.33 -5.21
N GLY A 58 -13.03 9.53 -5.87
CA GLY A 58 -12.98 9.83 -7.31
C GLY A 58 -13.70 8.78 -8.16
N ALA A 59 -14.71 9.20 -8.94
CA ALA A 59 -15.59 8.31 -9.71
C ALA A 59 -14.82 7.40 -10.67
N ASN A 60 -13.74 7.89 -11.26
CA ASN A 60 -12.94 7.14 -12.23
C ASN A 60 -12.06 6.03 -11.59
N GLU A 61 -11.86 6.08 -10.28
CA GLU A 61 -10.95 5.18 -9.54
C GLU A 61 -11.71 4.31 -8.52
N VAL A 62 -12.99 4.61 -8.27
CA VAL A 62 -13.75 4.00 -7.17
C VAL A 62 -13.86 2.48 -7.30
N ASP A 63 -14.09 1.95 -8.49
CA ASP A 63 -14.26 0.51 -8.69
C ASP A 63 -12.95 -0.25 -8.55
N GLU A 64 -11.85 0.32 -9.07
CA GLU A 64 -10.51 -0.25 -8.91
C GLU A 64 -10.09 -0.23 -7.43
N ASN A 65 -10.23 0.91 -6.77
CA ASN A 65 -9.88 1.08 -5.37
C ASN A 65 -10.77 0.24 -4.45
N ARG A 66 -12.07 0.09 -4.74
CA ARG A 66 -12.97 -0.80 -3.99
C ARG A 66 -12.56 -2.26 -4.13
N ARG A 67 -12.24 -2.72 -5.33
CA ARG A 67 -11.73 -4.09 -5.56
C ARG A 67 -10.45 -4.35 -4.78
N LEU A 68 -9.54 -3.37 -4.75
CA LEU A 68 -8.30 -3.45 -3.97
C LEU A 68 -8.59 -3.44 -2.46
N ALA A 69 -9.49 -2.57 -1.98
CA ALA A 69 -9.91 -2.52 -0.58
C ALA A 69 -10.49 -3.86 -0.10
N VAL A 70 -11.37 -4.48 -0.89
CA VAL A 70 -11.93 -5.81 -0.60
C VAL A 70 -10.83 -6.88 -0.47
N PHE A 71 -9.84 -6.83 -1.35
CA PHE A 71 -8.69 -7.74 -1.24
C PHE A 71 -7.90 -7.49 0.05
N LEU A 72 -7.62 -6.22 0.36
CA LEU A 72 -6.87 -5.83 1.55
C LEU A 72 -7.59 -6.24 2.85
N THR A 73 -8.89 -5.98 2.96
CA THR A 73 -9.65 -6.40 4.15
C THR A 73 -9.57 -7.91 4.40
N LYS A 74 -9.68 -8.71 3.33
CA LYS A 74 -9.57 -10.18 3.41
C LYS A 74 -8.18 -10.65 3.82
N LYS A 75 -7.14 -9.93 3.44
CA LYS A 75 -5.74 -10.32 3.71
C LYS A 75 -5.20 -9.78 5.03
N LEU A 76 -5.60 -8.58 5.40
CA LEU A 76 -5.09 -7.89 6.58
C LEU A 76 -5.99 -8.12 7.81
N GLY A 77 -7.28 -8.38 7.62
CA GLY A 77 -8.27 -8.40 8.70
C GLY A 77 -8.54 -7.02 9.29
N LEU A 78 -8.30 -5.94 8.52
CA LEU A 78 -8.48 -4.55 8.93
C LEU A 78 -9.58 -3.87 8.11
N LYS A 79 -10.24 -2.88 8.70
CA LYS A 79 -11.12 -1.97 7.96
C LYS A 79 -10.30 -1.14 6.98
N VAL A 80 -10.83 -0.94 5.78
CA VAL A 80 -10.25 -0.08 4.74
C VAL A 80 -11.25 1.01 4.39
N TYR A 81 -10.83 2.25 4.55
CA TYR A 81 -11.60 3.42 4.17
C TYR A 81 -11.08 3.93 2.83
N LEU A 82 -11.97 4.11 1.86
CA LEU A 82 -11.69 4.85 0.63
C LEU A 82 -12.00 6.32 0.89
N LEU A 83 -10.96 7.12 0.92
CA LEU A 83 -11.01 8.51 1.36
C LEU A 83 -11.62 9.44 0.28
N PRO A 84 -12.20 10.57 0.67
CA PRO A 84 -12.70 11.54 -0.27
C PRO A 84 -11.59 12.21 -1.08
N ARG A 85 -11.87 12.50 -2.35
CA ARG A 85 -11.02 13.28 -3.23
C ARG A 85 -11.63 14.69 -3.39
N LEU A 86 -11.16 15.62 -2.59
CA LEU A 86 -11.68 16.96 -2.50
C LEU A 86 -10.61 18.00 -2.86
N ASP A 87 -10.99 18.99 -3.64
CA ASP A 87 -10.09 20.09 -4.01
C ASP A 87 -9.96 21.09 -2.85
N PRO A 88 -8.78 21.26 -2.25
CA PRO A 88 -8.56 22.19 -1.17
C PRO A 88 -8.65 23.68 -1.59
N GLN A 89 -8.62 23.97 -2.89
CA GLN A 89 -8.76 25.33 -3.42
C GLN A 89 -10.20 25.67 -3.76
N ASN A 90 -11.10 24.68 -3.81
CA ASN A 90 -12.51 24.90 -4.02
C ASN A 90 -13.18 25.37 -2.72
N PRO A 91 -13.80 26.55 -2.66
CA PRO A 91 -14.35 27.11 -1.43
C PRO A 91 -15.50 26.29 -0.82
N ILE A 92 -16.19 25.47 -1.63
CA ILE A 92 -17.23 24.55 -1.17
C ILE A 92 -16.63 23.25 -0.62
N GLN A 93 -15.57 22.76 -1.25
CA GLN A 93 -14.97 21.46 -0.89
C GLN A 93 -13.94 21.57 0.24
N ALA A 94 -13.30 22.72 0.42
CA ALA A 94 -12.29 22.91 1.47
C ALA A 94 -12.82 22.67 2.90
N PRO A 95 -13.99 23.18 3.31
CA PRO A 95 -14.57 22.86 4.62
C PRO A 95 -14.92 21.37 4.77
N LEU A 96 -15.49 20.74 3.71
CA LEU A 96 -15.79 19.31 3.69
C LEU A 96 -14.53 18.47 3.84
N ARG A 97 -13.45 18.89 3.20
CA ARG A 97 -12.15 18.24 3.31
C ARG A 97 -11.67 18.20 4.76
N ALA A 98 -11.75 19.32 5.47
CA ALA A 98 -11.32 19.41 6.87
C ALA A 98 -12.15 18.51 7.81
N SER A 99 -13.43 18.28 7.51
CA SER A 99 -14.31 17.43 8.33
C SER A 99 -14.26 15.94 7.96
N LEU A 100 -13.97 15.59 6.70
CA LEU A 100 -14.09 14.23 6.20
C LEU A 100 -12.75 13.49 6.07
N LEU A 101 -11.60 14.19 6.06
CA LEU A 101 -10.30 13.54 6.03
C LEU A 101 -9.79 13.31 7.44
N PRO A 102 -9.11 12.18 7.68
CA PRO A 102 -8.44 11.93 8.95
C PRO A 102 -7.29 12.91 9.18
N SER A 103 -6.88 13.05 10.44
CA SER A 103 -5.70 13.84 10.80
C SER A 103 -4.44 13.34 10.09
N GLY A 104 -3.48 14.23 9.85
CA GLY A 104 -2.20 13.88 9.22
C GLY A 104 -2.19 13.84 7.69
N VAL A 105 -3.31 14.14 7.03
CA VAL A 105 -3.31 14.32 5.56
C VAL A 105 -2.49 15.56 5.21
N LYS A 106 -1.51 15.38 4.32
CA LYS A 106 -0.68 16.47 3.82
C LYS A 106 -1.53 17.54 3.15
N ASP A 107 -1.14 18.79 3.31
CA ASP A 107 -1.80 19.90 2.63
C ASP A 107 -1.91 19.65 1.12
N ARG A 108 -3.07 19.98 0.55
CA ARG A 108 -3.40 19.82 -0.87
C ARG A 108 -3.23 18.39 -1.43
N LYS A 109 -3.25 17.35 -0.57
CA LYS A 109 -3.11 15.95 -0.99
C LYS A 109 -4.38 15.16 -0.69
N ASN A 110 -4.66 14.18 -1.55
CA ASN A 110 -5.80 13.28 -1.42
C ASN A 110 -5.27 11.85 -1.45
N PRO A 111 -4.90 11.27 -0.29
CA PRO A 111 -4.58 9.85 -0.21
C PRO A 111 -5.82 9.00 -0.53
N ASP A 112 -5.63 7.82 -1.08
CA ASP A 112 -6.74 6.95 -1.49
C ASP A 112 -7.34 6.17 -0.32
N PHE A 113 -6.48 5.73 0.64
CA PHE A 113 -6.90 4.81 1.70
C PHE A 113 -6.47 5.26 3.08
N TYR A 114 -7.30 4.86 4.08
CA TYR A 114 -6.91 4.84 5.49
C TYR A 114 -7.04 3.40 6.00
N ILE A 115 -5.95 2.84 6.52
CA ILE A 115 -5.84 1.43 6.93
C ILE A 115 -4.96 1.36 8.18
N GLY A 116 -5.44 0.74 9.27
CA GLY A 116 -4.65 0.58 10.50
C GLY A 116 -4.05 1.89 10.98
N SER A 117 -4.86 2.95 11.04
CA SER A 117 -4.47 4.30 11.47
C SER A 117 -3.43 5.02 10.58
N LEU A 118 -3.14 4.48 9.40
CA LEU A 118 -2.18 5.05 8.45
C LEU A 118 -2.86 5.46 7.13
N LEU A 119 -2.30 6.49 6.51
CA LEU A 119 -2.71 6.99 5.20
C LEU A 119 -1.88 6.34 4.09
N PHE A 120 -2.55 5.86 3.04
CA PHE A 120 -1.92 5.22 1.89
C PHE A 120 -2.40 5.84 0.58
N ASP A 121 -1.49 5.90 -0.40
CA ASP A 121 -1.83 6.16 -1.79
C ASP A 121 -1.71 4.86 -2.60
N GLY A 122 -2.71 4.58 -3.45
CA GLY A 122 -2.77 3.40 -4.27
C GLY A 122 -2.10 3.59 -5.63
N LYS A 123 -1.37 2.60 -6.09
CA LYS A 123 -0.82 2.59 -7.46
C LYS A 123 -0.93 1.21 -8.06
N SER A 124 -1.59 1.14 -9.21
CA SER A 124 -1.68 -0.08 -10.01
C SER A 124 -0.62 -0.11 -11.10
N MET A 125 -0.04 -1.29 -11.28
CA MET A 125 0.89 -1.60 -12.38
C MET A 125 0.29 -2.63 -13.35
N MET A 126 -1.01 -2.90 -13.28
CA MET A 126 -1.64 -3.95 -14.08
C MET A 126 -1.57 -3.70 -15.59
N ASN A 127 -1.35 -2.45 -16.01
CA ASN A 127 -1.28 -2.06 -17.41
C ASN A 127 0.14 -2.09 -18.00
N ILE A 128 1.16 -2.49 -17.21
CA ILE A 128 2.53 -2.61 -17.75
C ILE A 128 2.64 -3.81 -18.69
N LYS A 129 3.41 -3.64 -19.77
CA LYS A 129 3.70 -4.74 -20.69
C LYS A 129 4.73 -5.69 -20.08
N ARG A 130 4.56 -6.99 -20.35
CA ARG A 130 5.57 -8.01 -20.00
C ARG A 130 6.89 -7.69 -20.70
N SER A 131 8.00 -7.86 -19.98
CA SER A 131 9.36 -7.65 -20.47
C SER A 131 10.27 -8.70 -19.86
N GLU A 132 11.32 -9.06 -20.56
CA GLU A 132 12.40 -9.93 -20.05
C GLU A 132 13.40 -9.13 -19.21
N ASP A 133 13.43 -7.79 -19.38
CA ASP A 133 14.32 -6.93 -18.62
C ASP A 133 13.77 -6.66 -17.22
N SER A 134 14.38 -7.28 -16.22
CA SER A 134 14.04 -7.07 -14.81
C SER A 134 14.30 -5.64 -14.31
N LYS A 135 15.25 -4.91 -14.92
CA LYS A 135 15.54 -3.50 -14.58
C LYS A 135 14.36 -2.60 -14.90
N LYS A 136 13.61 -2.91 -15.96
CA LYS A 136 12.39 -2.19 -16.29
C LYS A 136 11.37 -2.26 -15.15
N TYR A 137 11.10 -3.46 -14.63
CA TYR A 137 10.17 -3.62 -13.50
C TYR A 137 10.66 -2.93 -12.23
N HIS A 138 11.98 -2.98 -11.96
CA HIS A 138 12.57 -2.24 -10.86
C HIS A 138 12.26 -0.73 -10.98
N ASN A 139 12.52 -0.14 -12.13
CA ASN A 139 12.27 1.27 -12.38
C ASN A 139 10.77 1.62 -12.30
N ASP A 140 9.90 0.78 -12.86
CA ASP A 140 8.45 0.98 -12.82
C ASP A 140 7.93 0.97 -11.38
N ILE A 141 8.37 0.02 -10.55
CA ILE A 141 8.01 -0.04 -9.11
C ILE A 141 8.49 1.23 -8.39
N LEU A 142 9.77 1.62 -8.57
CA LEU A 142 10.31 2.82 -7.95
C LEU A 142 9.55 4.10 -8.35
N ASN A 143 9.19 4.23 -9.62
CA ASN A 143 8.45 5.38 -10.12
C ASN A 143 7.04 5.44 -9.50
N ARG A 144 6.36 4.31 -9.34
CA ARG A 144 5.05 4.25 -8.67
C ARG A 144 5.15 4.62 -7.19
N ILE A 145 6.16 4.11 -6.47
CA ILE A 145 6.40 4.48 -5.08
C ILE A 145 6.71 5.98 -4.95
N LYS A 146 7.59 6.51 -5.79
CA LYS A 146 7.94 7.95 -5.80
C LYS A 146 6.73 8.84 -6.11
N SER A 147 5.85 8.40 -7.01
CA SER A 147 4.62 9.11 -7.32
C SER A 147 3.65 9.10 -6.12
N ALA A 148 3.43 7.93 -5.51
CA ALA A 148 2.56 7.76 -4.35
C ALA A 148 3.01 8.60 -3.14
N LYS A 149 4.33 8.71 -2.91
CA LYS A 149 4.91 9.54 -1.85
C LYS A 149 4.48 11.00 -1.89
N LYS A 150 4.08 11.50 -3.04
CA LYS A 150 3.59 12.88 -3.16
C LYS A 150 2.22 13.05 -2.49
N GLN A 151 1.46 11.97 -2.33
CA GLN A 151 0.11 11.99 -1.75
C GLN A 151 0.10 11.52 -0.29
N ALA A 152 0.73 10.38 -0.01
CA ALA A 152 0.81 9.78 1.33
C ALA A 152 2.23 9.27 1.63
N ASP A 153 2.52 9.02 2.92
CA ASP A 153 3.80 8.43 3.31
C ASP A 153 3.86 6.91 3.08
N ASN A 154 2.71 6.24 3.09
CA ASN A 154 2.60 4.81 2.84
C ASN A 154 1.96 4.52 1.47
N VAL A 155 2.20 3.33 0.94
CA VAL A 155 1.81 2.98 -0.43
C VAL A 155 1.16 1.61 -0.49
N VAL A 156 0.08 1.50 -1.26
CA VAL A 156 -0.47 0.22 -1.72
C VAL A 156 -0.12 0.05 -3.19
N LEU A 157 0.56 -1.05 -3.53
CA LEU A 157 0.93 -1.38 -4.91
C LEU A 157 0.16 -2.62 -5.38
N GLU A 158 -0.45 -2.55 -6.55
CA GLU A 158 -0.94 -3.72 -7.27
C GLU A 158 0.02 -4.07 -8.40
N ILE A 159 0.66 -5.25 -8.30
CA ILE A 159 1.73 -5.68 -9.22
C ILE A 159 1.29 -6.95 -9.95
N PRO A 160 1.47 -7.03 -11.29
CA PRO A 160 1.13 -8.21 -12.07
C PRO A 160 1.95 -9.43 -11.67
N THR A 161 1.35 -10.62 -11.80
CA THR A 161 1.95 -11.89 -11.37
C THR A 161 3.20 -12.31 -12.16
N PHE A 162 3.42 -11.75 -13.33
CA PHE A 162 4.62 -12.03 -14.12
C PHE A 162 5.88 -11.29 -13.61
N VAL A 163 5.72 -10.32 -12.70
CA VAL A 163 6.88 -9.69 -12.04
C VAL A 163 7.35 -10.60 -10.91
N SER A 164 8.62 -10.96 -10.88
CA SER A 164 9.12 -11.90 -9.88
C SER A 164 9.08 -11.33 -8.45
N ARG A 165 8.81 -12.19 -7.45
CA ARG A 165 8.87 -11.81 -6.03
C ARG A 165 10.25 -11.23 -5.67
N LYS A 166 11.32 -11.77 -6.24
CA LYS A 166 12.70 -11.30 -6.01
C LYS A 166 12.86 -9.84 -6.45
N THR A 167 12.38 -9.49 -7.64
CA THR A 167 12.41 -8.10 -8.14
C THR A 167 11.61 -7.18 -7.25
N ILE A 168 10.37 -7.57 -6.88
CA ILE A 168 9.50 -6.79 -5.99
C ILE A 168 10.20 -6.54 -4.65
N SER A 169 10.62 -7.60 -3.98
CA SER A 169 11.23 -7.52 -2.65
C SER A 169 12.53 -6.74 -2.66
N GLY A 170 13.44 -7.02 -3.60
CA GLY A 170 14.72 -6.31 -3.71
C GLY A 170 14.53 -4.80 -3.98
N THR A 171 13.58 -4.44 -4.84
CA THR A 171 13.29 -3.03 -5.14
C THR A 171 12.74 -2.30 -3.91
N ILE A 172 11.75 -2.90 -3.24
CA ILE A 172 11.09 -2.26 -2.09
C ILE A 172 12.05 -2.16 -0.90
N LYS A 173 12.79 -3.21 -0.59
CA LYS A 173 13.82 -3.18 0.46
C LYS A 173 14.84 -2.07 0.19
N GLY A 174 15.43 -2.03 -1.01
CA GLY A 174 16.39 -1.00 -1.38
C GLY A 174 15.84 0.42 -1.26
N PHE A 175 14.56 0.61 -1.63
CA PHE A 175 13.89 1.90 -1.44
C PHE A 175 13.69 2.26 0.03
N LEU A 176 13.21 1.33 0.85
CA LEU A 176 12.92 1.58 2.27
C LEU A 176 14.18 1.84 3.08
N MET A 177 15.27 1.14 2.80
CA MET A 177 16.56 1.36 3.47
C MET A 177 17.15 2.75 3.19
N GLN A 178 16.87 3.33 2.02
CA GLN A 178 17.28 4.69 1.67
C GLN A 178 16.31 5.77 2.17
N SER A 179 15.16 5.39 2.74
CA SER A 179 14.17 6.36 3.22
C SER A 179 14.54 6.85 4.61
N SER A 180 14.45 8.16 4.83
CA SER A 180 14.63 8.77 6.16
C SER A 180 13.39 8.64 7.07
N LYS A 181 12.25 8.21 6.53
CA LYS A 181 10.98 8.06 7.25
C LYS A 181 10.59 6.61 7.37
N GLU A 182 9.94 6.26 8.46
CA GLU A 182 9.20 5.01 8.55
C GLU A 182 8.11 4.99 7.49
N ARG A 183 8.03 3.90 6.73
CA ARG A 183 7.06 3.72 5.65
C ARG A 183 6.59 2.29 5.61
N VAL A 184 5.30 2.14 5.34
CA VAL A 184 4.68 0.85 5.05
C VAL A 184 4.35 0.78 3.57
N ILE A 185 4.75 -0.30 2.92
CA ILE A 185 4.38 -0.60 1.54
C ILE A 185 3.65 -1.94 1.53
N ILE A 186 2.39 -1.91 1.13
CA ILE A 186 1.56 -3.10 0.96
C ILE A 186 1.52 -3.46 -0.52
N VAL A 187 1.77 -4.72 -0.85
CA VAL A 187 1.79 -5.20 -2.23
C VAL A 187 0.74 -6.29 -2.44
N LYS A 188 -0.18 -6.05 -3.36
CA LYS A 188 -1.02 -7.09 -3.95
C LYS A 188 -0.31 -7.67 -5.16
N HIS A 189 -0.05 -8.97 -5.14
CA HIS A 189 0.59 -9.73 -6.23
C HIS A 189 -0.21 -11.00 -6.50
N GLY A 190 -1.12 -10.93 -7.45
CA GLY A 190 -2.13 -11.95 -7.66
C GLY A 190 -3.01 -12.16 -6.42
N LYS A 191 -3.03 -13.39 -5.89
CA LYS A 191 -3.76 -13.74 -4.65
C LYS A 191 -2.94 -13.52 -3.36
N LYS A 192 -1.67 -13.11 -3.48
CA LYS A 192 -0.75 -12.90 -2.35
C LYS A 192 -0.73 -11.43 -1.94
N CYS A 193 -0.57 -11.20 -0.64
CA CYS A 193 -0.35 -9.89 -0.03
C CYS A 193 1.00 -9.89 0.67
N TYR A 194 1.82 -8.88 0.42
CA TYR A 194 3.09 -8.68 1.10
C TYR A 194 3.08 -7.33 1.78
N ILE A 195 3.66 -7.25 2.99
CA ILE A 195 3.77 -6.01 3.76
C ILE A 195 5.24 -5.78 4.05
N TYR A 196 5.73 -4.61 3.72
CA TYR A 196 7.09 -4.18 3.99
C TYR A 196 7.02 -2.94 4.87
N ASN A 197 7.72 -3.00 6.01
CA ASN A 197 7.91 -1.84 6.88
C ASN A 197 9.40 -1.71 7.15
N ARG A 198 9.96 -0.50 7.01
CA ARG A 198 11.37 -0.22 7.21
C ARG A 198 11.89 -0.73 8.56
N LYS A 199 11.10 -0.55 9.62
CA LYS A 199 11.42 -0.97 10.99
C LYS A 199 11.85 -2.46 11.11
N TYR A 200 11.41 -3.31 10.18
CA TYR A 200 11.63 -4.76 10.23
C TYR A 200 12.52 -5.27 9.08
N LEU A 201 13.26 -4.40 8.40
CA LEU A 201 14.11 -4.77 7.26
C LEU A 201 15.62 -4.68 7.56
N GLU A 202 15.97 -4.32 8.78
CA GLU A 202 17.35 -4.25 9.27
C GLU A 202 17.90 -5.61 9.67
#